data_c50f2fe727caa9e2e1fd730899dc67cd
#
_entry.id   c50f2fe727caa9e2e1fd730899dc67cd
#
_cell.length_a   1.000
_cell.length_b   1.000
_cell.length_c   1.000
_cell.angle_alpha   90.00
_cell.angle_beta   90.00
_cell.angle_gamma   90.00
#
_symmetry.space_group_name_H-M   'P 1'
#
loop_
_entity.id
_entity.type
_entity.pdbx_description
1 polymer ?
#
loop_
_entity_poly.entity_id
_entity_poly.type
_entity_poly.pdbx_seq_one_letter_code
_entity_poly.pdbx_strand_id
1 'polypeptide(L)'
;ACGSVVVTDGHMTECVIGEEDGHTSYEVYAEKGKEVTFEKMIAYTSELDMPKEEILPFIRAKLSEAKVLGYDKYEALQKEKMDEFWSKADIKIEGDEELQQGIRFNLFHIMQSAGRDGRTGMGAKGLSGEGYEGHYFWDTEMYVLPVFIYTESELAKQLLNYRYDTLNQARDRAKILGHEKGALYPWRTINGEEASTYFPLGTAQYHVNADIAYAFKLYLDITGDDEFLVDEAAEVLVETARVWADVGCFAECKDNKYCICAVTGPDEYNAIVDNNFYTN
;
A
#
# COMPACT_ATOMS: atom_id res chain seq x y z
N ALA A 1 -7.39 -13.15 11.06
CA ALA A 1 -8.71 -13.46 11.63
C ALA A 1 -9.60 -12.23 11.65
N CYS A 2 -10.91 -12.46 11.64
CA CYS A 2 -11.94 -11.42 11.73
C CYS A 2 -12.92 -11.79 12.86
N GLY A 3 -13.39 -10.79 13.58
CA GLY A 3 -14.49 -10.95 14.55
C GLY A 3 -15.47 -9.79 14.45
N SER A 4 -16.71 -10.03 14.82
CA SER A 4 -17.73 -8.98 14.89
C SER A 4 -18.65 -9.13 16.10
N VAL A 5 -19.23 -8.00 16.52
CA VAL A 5 -20.30 -7.94 17.52
C VAL A 5 -21.36 -6.98 17.02
N VAL A 6 -22.62 -7.32 17.31
CA VAL A 6 -23.76 -6.45 16.99
C VAL A 6 -24.44 -6.03 18.29
N VAL A 7 -24.76 -4.75 18.39
CA VAL A 7 -25.60 -4.17 19.45
C VAL A 7 -26.92 -3.75 18.81
N THR A 8 -28.03 -4.32 19.27
CA THR A 8 -29.36 -4.09 18.70
C THR A 8 -30.44 -4.50 19.68
N ASP A 9 -31.64 -3.96 19.52
CA ASP A 9 -32.86 -4.42 20.21
C ASP A 9 -33.45 -5.71 19.59
N GLY A 10 -32.87 -6.18 18.47
CA GLY A 10 -33.27 -7.40 17.77
C GLY A 10 -32.81 -8.67 18.49
N HIS A 11 -33.51 -9.76 18.21
CA HIS A 11 -33.15 -11.10 18.67
C HIS A 11 -32.34 -11.83 17.58
N MET A 12 -31.17 -12.35 17.95
CA MET A 12 -30.34 -13.14 17.02
C MET A 12 -31.03 -14.52 16.83
N THR A 13 -31.36 -14.83 15.58
CA THR A 13 -32.04 -16.08 15.20
C THR A 13 -31.08 -17.12 14.64
N GLU A 14 -29.98 -16.70 14.05
CA GLU A 14 -29.01 -17.59 13.43
C GLU A 14 -27.59 -17.00 13.49
N CYS A 15 -26.60 -17.87 13.65
CA CYS A 15 -25.18 -17.55 13.49
C CYS A 15 -24.50 -18.73 12.81
N VAL A 16 -24.02 -18.53 11.59
CA VAL A 16 -23.28 -19.53 10.81
C VAL A 16 -21.88 -19.00 10.56
N ILE A 17 -20.88 -19.82 10.81
CA ILE A 17 -19.47 -19.52 10.58
C ILE A 17 -18.93 -20.59 9.64
N GLY A 18 -18.53 -20.19 8.42
CA GLY A 18 -17.84 -21.00 7.44
C GLY A 18 -16.31 -20.89 7.56
N GLU A 19 -15.59 -21.43 6.62
CA GLU A 19 -14.12 -21.31 6.55
C GLU A 19 -13.68 -19.88 6.15
N GLU A 20 -14.38 -19.27 5.21
CA GLU A 20 -14.04 -17.95 4.64
C GLU A 20 -15.11 -16.89 4.89
N ASP A 21 -16.29 -17.29 5.34
CA ASP A 21 -17.44 -16.41 5.54
C ASP A 21 -18.12 -16.64 6.88
N GLY A 22 -19.03 -15.73 7.21
CA GLY A 22 -19.92 -15.89 8.36
C GLY A 22 -21.10 -14.93 8.26
N HIS A 23 -22.27 -15.41 8.62
CA HIS A 23 -23.44 -14.56 8.71
C HIS A 23 -24.19 -14.72 10.03
N THR A 24 -24.84 -13.63 10.44
CA THR A 24 -25.75 -13.60 11.58
C THR A 24 -27.07 -12.98 11.16
N SER A 25 -28.15 -13.64 11.52
CA SER A 25 -29.53 -13.19 11.26
C SER A 25 -30.16 -12.68 12.55
N TYR A 26 -30.89 -11.59 12.43
CA TYR A 26 -31.61 -10.96 13.53
C TYR A 26 -33.06 -10.76 13.15
N GLU A 27 -33.95 -11.00 14.09
CA GLU A 27 -35.36 -10.68 13.99
C GLU A 27 -35.67 -9.47 14.86
N VAL A 28 -36.40 -8.51 14.34
CA VAL A 28 -36.75 -7.28 15.04
C VAL A 28 -38.21 -6.92 14.77
N TYR A 29 -38.92 -6.47 15.80
CA TYR A 29 -40.24 -5.91 15.64
C TYR A 29 -40.18 -4.40 15.32
N ALA A 30 -40.51 -4.05 14.08
CA ALA A 30 -40.50 -2.67 13.61
C ALA A 30 -41.92 -2.04 13.70
N GLU A 31 -42.08 -1.07 14.59
CA GLU A 31 -43.31 -0.26 14.67
C GLU A 31 -43.24 0.93 13.73
N LYS A 32 -44.39 1.28 13.13
CA LYS A 32 -44.46 2.46 12.24
C LYS A 32 -44.07 3.73 12.98
N GLY A 33 -43.05 4.43 12.45
CA GLY A 33 -42.55 5.69 12.98
C GLY A 33 -41.56 5.55 14.16
N LYS A 34 -41.18 4.33 14.54
CA LYS A 34 -40.08 4.07 15.48
C LYS A 34 -38.84 3.64 14.73
N GLU A 35 -37.72 4.21 15.10
CA GLU A 35 -36.40 3.84 14.61
C GLU A 35 -35.92 2.55 15.24
N VAL A 36 -35.25 1.71 14.47
CA VAL A 36 -34.57 0.51 14.95
C VAL A 36 -33.10 0.63 14.58
N THR A 37 -32.23 0.51 15.56
CA THR A 37 -30.79 0.69 15.38
C THR A 37 -30.06 -0.64 15.45
N PHE A 38 -29.08 -0.81 14.52
CA PHE A 38 -28.10 -1.87 14.51
C PHE A 38 -26.70 -1.27 14.49
N GLU A 39 -25.92 -1.50 15.52
CA GLU A 39 -24.51 -1.15 15.57
C GLU A 39 -23.66 -2.39 15.36
N LYS A 40 -22.96 -2.49 14.26
CA LYS A 40 -22.03 -3.59 13.97
C LYS A 40 -20.59 -3.12 14.12
N MET A 41 -19.86 -3.72 15.03
CA MET A 41 -18.44 -3.50 15.25
C MET A 41 -17.65 -4.69 14.72
N ILE A 42 -16.57 -4.42 13.99
CA ILE A 42 -15.74 -5.44 13.35
C ILE A 42 -14.30 -5.22 13.75
N ALA A 43 -13.58 -6.29 14.06
CA ALA A 43 -12.14 -6.26 14.31
C ALA A 43 -11.43 -7.27 13.41
N TYR A 44 -10.33 -6.84 12.81
CA TYR A 44 -9.43 -7.66 12.00
C TYR A 44 -8.04 -7.63 12.62
N THR A 45 -7.34 -8.76 12.56
CA THR A 45 -5.91 -8.86 12.84
C THR A 45 -5.33 -10.11 12.17
N SER A 46 -4.03 -10.16 11.99
CA SER A 46 -3.33 -11.23 11.28
C SER A 46 -2.07 -11.68 12.04
N GLU A 47 -1.41 -12.71 11.53
CA GLU A 47 -0.11 -13.18 12.05
C GLU A 47 1.04 -12.21 11.75
N LEU A 48 0.81 -11.18 10.94
CA LEU A 48 1.75 -10.05 10.78
C LEU A 48 1.77 -9.15 12.02
N ASP A 49 0.65 -9.08 12.74
CA ASP A 49 0.48 -8.18 13.89
C ASP A 49 0.92 -8.86 15.20
N MET A 50 0.66 -10.17 15.34
CA MET A 50 0.89 -10.89 16.59
C MET A 50 0.95 -12.41 16.39
N PRO A 51 1.49 -13.19 17.35
CA PRO A 51 1.45 -14.63 17.33
C PRO A 51 0.02 -15.19 17.23
N LYS A 52 -0.17 -16.29 16.52
CA LYS A 52 -1.46 -16.91 16.20
C LYS A 52 -2.33 -17.17 17.45
N GLU A 53 -1.71 -17.59 18.53
CA GLU A 53 -2.35 -17.87 19.82
C GLU A 53 -2.94 -16.62 20.49
N GLU A 54 -2.43 -15.44 20.19
CA GLU A 54 -2.88 -14.16 20.76
C GLU A 54 -4.01 -13.51 19.95
N ILE A 55 -4.20 -13.89 18.68
CA ILE A 55 -5.17 -13.29 17.76
C ILE A 55 -6.58 -13.32 18.31
N LEU A 56 -7.06 -14.48 18.74
CA LEU A 56 -8.43 -14.63 19.20
C LEU A 56 -8.72 -13.90 20.54
N PRO A 57 -7.84 -13.99 21.56
CA PRO A 57 -7.94 -13.15 22.75
C PRO A 57 -7.95 -11.64 22.43
N PHE A 58 -7.10 -11.19 21.54
CA PHE A 58 -7.02 -9.78 21.13
C PHE A 58 -8.32 -9.30 20.47
N ILE A 59 -8.85 -10.02 19.48
CA ILE A 59 -10.11 -9.66 18.82
C ILE A 59 -11.27 -9.58 19.83
N ARG A 60 -11.36 -10.55 20.75
CA ARG A 60 -12.39 -10.55 21.80
C ARG A 60 -12.28 -9.33 22.72
N ALA A 61 -11.08 -8.98 23.13
CA ALA A 61 -10.83 -7.80 23.96
C ALA A 61 -11.21 -6.51 23.22
N LYS A 62 -10.80 -6.36 21.96
CA LYS A 62 -11.12 -5.19 21.13
C LYS A 62 -12.61 -5.03 20.87
N LEU A 63 -13.32 -6.11 20.57
CA LEU A 63 -14.78 -6.05 20.39
C LEU A 63 -15.52 -5.73 21.70
N SER A 64 -15.01 -6.23 22.85
CA SER A 64 -15.57 -5.88 24.15
C SER A 64 -15.37 -4.42 24.50
N GLU A 65 -14.18 -3.87 24.21
CA GLU A 65 -13.87 -2.44 24.35
C GLU A 65 -14.77 -1.60 23.44
N ALA A 66 -14.89 -1.99 22.16
CA ALA A 66 -15.71 -1.29 21.19
C ALA A 66 -17.19 -1.23 21.62
N LYS A 67 -17.72 -2.32 22.14
CA LYS A 67 -19.10 -2.38 22.64
C LYS A 67 -19.34 -1.42 23.82
N VAL A 68 -18.33 -1.24 24.68
CA VAL A 68 -18.43 -0.31 25.83
C VAL A 68 -18.33 1.14 25.37
N LEU A 69 -17.46 1.43 24.40
CA LEU A 69 -17.27 2.79 23.86
C LEU A 69 -18.49 3.26 23.06
N GLY A 70 -19.13 2.35 22.30
CA GLY A 70 -20.29 2.63 21.46
C GLY A 70 -19.96 3.40 20.17
N TYR A 71 -20.94 3.49 19.28
CA TYR A 71 -20.81 4.11 17.96
C TYR A 71 -20.42 5.60 18.04
N ASP A 72 -21.14 6.39 18.86
CA ASP A 72 -20.93 7.85 18.97
C ASP A 72 -19.47 8.23 19.30
N LYS A 73 -18.82 7.40 20.14
CA LYS A 73 -17.40 7.63 20.48
C LYS A 73 -16.49 7.36 19.29
N TYR A 74 -16.74 6.27 18.54
CA TYR A 74 -15.97 5.98 17.33
C TYR A 74 -16.21 7.02 16.23
N GLU A 75 -17.44 7.49 16.05
CA GLU A 75 -17.74 8.58 15.12
C GLU A 75 -16.95 9.86 15.46
N ALA A 76 -16.93 10.23 16.75
CA ALA A 76 -16.17 11.40 17.21
C ALA A 76 -14.66 11.25 16.96
N LEU A 77 -14.08 10.06 17.24
CA LEU A 77 -12.67 9.76 16.98
C LEU A 77 -12.34 9.77 15.48
N GLN A 78 -13.23 9.21 14.65
CA GLN A 78 -13.07 9.23 13.20
C GLN A 78 -13.11 10.66 12.67
N LYS A 79 -14.06 11.46 13.16
CA LYS A 79 -14.15 12.88 12.78
C LYS A 79 -12.88 13.66 13.15
N GLU A 80 -12.37 13.49 14.36
CA GLU A 80 -11.13 14.13 14.81
C GLU A 80 -9.97 13.77 13.90
N LYS A 81 -9.81 12.48 13.56
CA LYS A 81 -8.74 12.00 12.67
C LYS A 81 -8.88 12.53 11.25
N MET A 82 -10.10 12.62 10.74
CA MET A 82 -10.36 13.19 9.42
C MET A 82 -10.16 14.70 9.39
N ASP A 83 -10.56 15.42 10.43
CA ASP A 83 -10.33 16.88 10.54
C ASP A 83 -8.81 17.19 10.57
N GLU A 84 -7.99 16.36 11.25
CA GLU A 84 -6.53 16.46 11.22
C GLU A 84 -5.98 16.28 9.80
N PHE A 85 -6.39 15.23 9.09
CA PHE A 85 -5.98 14.97 7.70
C PHE A 85 -6.39 16.11 6.76
N TRP A 86 -7.67 16.52 6.80
CA TRP A 86 -8.16 17.59 5.93
C TRP A 86 -7.52 18.95 6.20
N SER A 87 -7.05 19.20 7.42
CA SER A 87 -6.34 20.44 7.74
C SER A 87 -5.05 20.62 6.93
N LYS A 88 -4.46 19.52 6.43
CA LYS A 88 -3.21 19.49 5.67
C LYS A 88 -3.42 19.18 4.18
N ALA A 89 -4.41 18.35 3.85
CA ALA A 89 -4.58 17.75 2.53
C ALA A 89 -5.75 18.32 1.72
N ASP A 90 -6.61 19.16 2.30
CA ASP A 90 -7.79 19.66 1.59
C ASP A 90 -7.41 20.61 0.45
N ILE A 91 -7.89 20.31 -0.75
CA ILE A 91 -7.77 21.14 -1.94
C ILE A 91 -9.13 21.78 -2.20
N LYS A 92 -9.19 23.10 -2.24
CA LYS A 92 -10.42 23.86 -2.51
C LYS A 92 -10.51 24.24 -3.97
N ILE A 93 -11.61 23.85 -4.60
CA ILE A 93 -11.93 24.14 -5.99
C ILE A 93 -13.18 25.00 -6.00
N GLU A 94 -13.09 26.21 -6.55
CA GLU A 94 -14.22 27.13 -6.70
C GLU A 94 -14.86 26.97 -8.07
N GLY A 95 -16.19 26.95 -8.11
CA GLY A 95 -16.96 26.94 -9.35
C GLY A 95 -17.30 25.54 -9.93
N ASP A 96 -16.83 24.47 -9.30
CA ASP A 96 -17.15 23.10 -9.69
C ASP A 96 -17.30 22.19 -8.45
N GLU A 97 -18.52 21.99 -8.01
CA GLU A 97 -18.81 21.18 -6.81
C GLU A 97 -18.57 19.67 -7.05
N GLU A 98 -18.79 19.19 -8.27
CA GLU A 98 -18.61 17.79 -8.62
C GLU A 98 -17.11 17.42 -8.63
N LEU A 99 -16.28 18.29 -9.20
CA LEU A 99 -14.84 18.13 -9.16
C LEU A 99 -14.28 18.25 -7.73
N GLN A 100 -14.80 19.17 -6.93
CA GLN A 100 -14.46 19.29 -5.51
C GLN A 100 -14.77 17.99 -4.73
N GLN A 101 -15.95 17.41 -4.96
CA GLN A 101 -16.31 16.13 -4.34
C GLN A 101 -15.40 15.02 -4.82
N GLY A 102 -15.11 14.94 -6.12
CA GLY A 102 -14.25 13.92 -6.73
C GLY A 102 -12.83 13.92 -6.15
N ILE A 103 -12.21 15.08 -5.99
CA ILE A 103 -10.87 15.20 -5.39
C ILE A 103 -10.84 14.75 -3.93
N ARG A 104 -11.80 15.18 -3.11
CA ARG A 104 -11.89 14.74 -1.71
C ARG A 104 -12.16 13.26 -1.57
N PHE A 105 -13.01 12.71 -2.42
CA PHE A 105 -13.27 11.28 -2.48
C PHE A 105 -11.99 10.49 -2.77
N ASN A 106 -11.21 10.89 -3.77
CA ASN A 106 -9.95 10.23 -4.12
C ASN A 106 -8.92 10.34 -3.00
N LEU A 107 -8.72 11.52 -2.42
CA LEU A 107 -7.79 11.72 -1.29
C LEU A 107 -8.18 10.87 -0.08
N PHE A 108 -9.47 10.77 0.24
CA PHE A 108 -9.96 9.90 1.30
C PHE A 108 -9.63 8.43 1.04
N HIS A 109 -9.89 7.93 -0.18
CA HIS A 109 -9.61 6.54 -0.55
C HIS A 109 -8.11 6.22 -0.55
N ILE A 110 -7.27 7.13 -1.01
CA ILE A 110 -5.81 7.00 -0.94
C ILE A 110 -5.36 6.92 0.52
N MET A 111 -5.81 7.85 1.37
CA MET A 111 -5.42 7.93 2.77
C MET A 111 -5.81 6.68 3.57
N GLN A 112 -7.02 6.16 3.37
CA GLN A 112 -7.49 4.97 4.10
C GLN A 112 -6.81 3.68 3.64
N SER A 113 -6.28 3.63 2.41
CA SER A 113 -5.71 2.42 1.80
C SER A 113 -4.22 2.23 2.08
N ALA A 114 -3.53 3.27 2.55
CA ALA A 114 -2.10 3.24 2.79
C ALA A 114 -1.72 2.41 4.02
N GLY A 115 -0.71 1.54 3.88
CA GLY A 115 -0.09 0.82 4.99
C GLY A 115 0.58 1.79 5.98
N ARG A 116 0.53 1.47 7.28
CA ARG A 116 1.01 2.34 8.36
C ARG A 116 2.02 1.69 9.30
N ASP A 117 2.40 0.48 9.01
CA ASP A 117 3.23 -0.37 9.89
C ASP A 117 4.67 -0.55 9.39
N GLY A 118 5.00 0.06 8.24
CA GLY A 118 6.30 -0.10 7.58
C GLY A 118 6.52 -1.47 6.93
N ARG A 119 5.54 -2.37 6.99
CA ARG A 119 5.60 -3.74 6.44
C ARG A 119 4.53 -4.03 5.41
N THR A 120 3.53 -3.17 5.30
CA THR A 120 2.48 -3.25 4.30
C THR A 120 2.52 -2.05 3.37
N GLY A 121 2.28 -2.29 2.08
CA GLY A 121 2.19 -1.25 1.06
C GLY A 121 0.75 -0.77 0.86
N MET A 122 0.41 -0.50 -0.40
CA MET A 122 -0.92 -0.08 -0.80
C MET A 122 -1.38 -0.89 -2.01
N GLY A 123 -2.52 -1.58 -1.88
CA GLY A 123 -3.10 -2.33 -2.98
C GLY A 123 -3.51 -1.43 -4.14
N ALA A 124 -3.30 -1.89 -5.38
CA ALA A 124 -3.53 -1.12 -6.60
C ALA A 124 -4.96 -0.58 -6.76
N LYS A 125 -5.94 -1.26 -6.17
CA LYS A 125 -7.37 -0.86 -6.18
C LYS A 125 -7.87 -0.37 -4.82
N GLY A 126 -6.96 -0.04 -3.90
CA GLY A 126 -7.30 0.37 -2.54
C GLY A 126 -7.91 -0.77 -1.70
N LEU A 127 -8.70 -0.41 -0.68
CA LEU A 127 -9.30 -1.39 0.23
C LEU A 127 -10.57 -2.05 -0.32
N SER A 128 -11.32 -1.39 -1.18
CA SER A 128 -12.66 -1.81 -1.62
C SER A 128 -12.75 -2.15 -3.11
N GLY A 129 -11.69 -1.90 -3.87
CA GLY A 129 -11.68 -2.18 -5.32
C GLY A 129 -11.27 -3.63 -5.61
N GLU A 130 -12.00 -4.27 -6.50
CA GLU A 130 -11.65 -5.58 -7.03
C GLU A 130 -10.55 -5.46 -8.11
N GLY A 131 -9.73 -6.49 -8.24
CA GLY A 131 -8.65 -6.59 -9.20
C GLY A 131 -7.26 -6.51 -8.56
N TYR A 132 -6.31 -7.11 -9.23
CA TYR A 132 -4.92 -7.28 -8.80
C TYR A 132 -4.73 -8.00 -7.43
N GLU A 133 -5.78 -8.58 -6.87
CA GLU A 133 -5.81 -9.39 -5.65
C GLU A 133 -5.02 -8.77 -4.48
N GLY A 134 -5.11 -7.45 -4.32
CA GLY A 134 -4.41 -6.71 -3.25
C GLY A 134 -2.90 -6.52 -3.46
N HIS A 135 -2.36 -6.86 -4.63
CA HIS A 135 -0.94 -6.68 -4.91
C HIS A 135 -0.54 -5.20 -5.04
N TYR A 136 0.73 -4.94 -4.74
CA TYR A 136 1.37 -3.64 -4.79
C TYR A 136 2.22 -3.51 -6.05
N PHE A 137 2.31 -2.27 -6.56
CA PHE A 137 3.03 -1.91 -7.78
C PHE A 137 3.80 -0.59 -7.55
N TRP A 138 4.62 -0.19 -8.50
CA TRP A 138 5.39 1.04 -8.48
C TRP A 138 4.52 2.33 -8.55
N ASP A 139 3.23 2.17 -8.84
CA ASP A 139 2.22 3.25 -8.80
C ASP A 139 2.21 3.97 -7.45
N THR A 140 2.41 3.23 -6.36
CA THR A 140 2.50 3.80 -5.02
C THR A 140 3.62 4.83 -4.93
N GLU A 141 4.81 4.49 -5.39
CA GLU A 141 5.99 5.34 -5.30
C GLU A 141 5.89 6.58 -6.19
N MET A 142 5.39 6.42 -7.41
CA MET A 142 5.40 7.50 -8.40
C MET A 142 4.17 8.41 -8.33
N TYR A 143 3.00 7.87 -8.00
CA TYR A 143 1.74 8.61 -8.13
C TYR A 143 1.03 8.87 -6.80
N VAL A 144 1.20 8.02 -5.80
CA VAL A 144 0.55 8.15 -4.49
C VAL A 144 1.45 8.79 -3.46
N LEU A 145 2.69 8.35 -3.37
CA LEU A 145 3.64 8.79 -2.35
C LEU A 145 3.85 10.32 -2.33
N PRO A 146 3.90 11.03 -3.48
CA PRO A 146 4.01 12.49 -3.47
C PRO A 146 2.89 13.19 -2.68
N VAL A 147 1.66 12.66 -2.68
CA VAL A 147 0.56 13.21 -1.88
C VAL A 147 0.93 13.18 -0.39
N PHE A 148 1.41 12.03 0.10
CA PHE A 148 1.77 11.87 1.51
C PHE A 148 3.06 12.59 1.89
N ILE A 149 4.04 12.65 1.02
CA ILE A 149 5.28 13.41 1.27
C ILE A 149 4.96 14.87 1.63
N TYR A 150 3.99 15.47 0.93
CA TYR A 150 3.60 16.86 1.15
C TYR A 150 2.53 17.08 2.24
N THR A 151 1.80 16.05 2.65
CA THR A 151 0.67 16.18 3.58
C THR A 151 0.83 15.40 4.88
N GLU A 152 1.37 14.19 4.80
CA GLU A 152 1.52 13.23 5.90
C GLU A 152 2.86 12.49 5.77
N SER A 153 3.98 13.20 5.91
CA SER A 153 5.33 12.67 5.63
C SER A 153 5.66 11.40 6.43
N GLU A 154 5.13 11.27 7.64
CA GLU A 154 5.29 10.07 8.46
C GLU A 154 4.63 8.84 7.81
N LEU A 155 3.47 9.02 7.18
CA LEU A 155 2.83 7.96 6.42
C LEU A 155 3.61 7.60 5.16
N ALA A 156 4.19 8.61 4.48
CA ALA A 156 5.10 8.37 3.36
C ALA A 156 6.32 7.53 3.79
N LYS A 157 6.91 7.83 4.96
CA LYS A 157 8.00 7.06 5.54
C LYS A 157 7.63 5.59 5.74
N GLN A 158 6.43 5.31 6.27
CA GLN A 158 5.98 3.92 6.45
C GLN A 158 5.85 3.15 5.13
N LEU A 159 5.36 3.79 4.06
CA LEU A 159 5.31 3.17 2.73
C LEU A 159 6.70 2.92 2.14
N LEU A 160 7.69 3.79 2.41
CA LEU A 160 9.08 3.57 2.02
C LEU A 160 9.74 2.48 2.86
N ASN A 161 9.41 2.39 4.15
CA ASN A 161 9.89 1.31 5.03
C ASN A 161 9.47 -0.06 4.53
N TYR A 162 8.29 -0.20 3.93
CA TYR A 162 7.89 -1.45 3.27
C TYR A 162 8.92 -1.89 2.20
N ARG A 163 9.46 -0.93 1.41
CA ARG A 163 10.50 -1.26 0.42
C ARG A 163 11.83 -1.65 1.09
N TYR A 164 12.17 -1.02 2.20
CA TYR A 164 13.33 -1.42 2.99
C TYR A 164 13.14 -2.81 3.63
N ASP A 165 11.98 -3.07 4.22
CA ASP A 165 11.63 -4.38 4.83
C ASP A 165 11.72 -5.53 3.80
N THR A 166 11.40 -5.25 2.54
CA THR A 166 11.46 -6.24 1.44
C THR A 166 12.76 -6.20 0.63
N LEU A 167 13.79 -5.49 1.09
CA LEU A 167 15.06 -5.36 0.36
C LEU A 167 15.80 -6.70 0.17
N ASN A 168 15.69 -7.64 1.12
CA ASN A 168 16.33 -8.94 0.99
C ASN A 168 15.68 -9.77 -0.12
N GLN A 169 14.37 -9.74 -0.28
CA GLN A 169 13.65 -10.37 -1.37
C GLN A 169 14.08 -9.77 -2.72
N ALA A 170 14.26 -8.46 -2.78
CA ALA A 170 14.78 -7.79 -3.98
C ALA A 170 16.22 -8.20 -4.32
N ARG A 171 17.07 -8.43 -3.32
CA ARG A 171 18.43 -9.00 -3.52
C ARG A 171 18.38 -10.43 -4.07
N ASP A 172 17.49 -11.24 -3.55
CA ASP A 172 17.36 -12.62 -4.03
C ASP A 172 16.79 -12.64 -5.45
N ARG A 173 15.86 -11.75 -5.77
CA ARG A 173 15.37 -11.59 -7.12
C ARG A 173 16.47 -11.16 -8.09
N ALA A 174 17.32 -10.22 -7.73
CA ALA A 174 18.47 -9.82 -8.56
C ALA A 174 19.33 -11.05 -8.94
N LYS A 175 19.65 -11.93 -7.97
CA LYS A 175 20.39 -13.16 -8.20
C LYS A 175 19.64 -14.14 -9.13
N ILE A 176 18.32 -14.29 -8.97
CA ILE A 176 17.49 -15.15 -9.82
C ILE A 176 17.58 -14.69 -11.29
N LEU A 177 17.63 -13.39 -11.53
CA LEU A 177 17.76 -12.81 -12.87
C LEU A 177 19.22 -12.72 -13.37
N GLY A 178 20.19 -13.23 -12.63
CA GLY A 178 21.58 -13.35 -13.04
C GLY A 178 22.49 -12.19 -12.67
N HIS A 179 22.03 -11.24 -11.84
CA HIS A 179 22.87 -10.17 -11.32
C HIS A 179 23.75 -10.64 -10.18
N GLU A 180 25.03 -10.28 -10.21
CA GLU A 180 25.96 -10.65 -9.14
C GLU A 180 25.74 -9.87 -7.84
N LYS A 181 25.26 -8.63 -7.95
CA LYS A 181 25.12 -7.68 -6.84
C LYS A 181 23.89 -6.81 -7.00
N GLY A 182 23.44 -6.27 -5.87
CA GLY A 182 22.37 -5.31 -5.80
C GLY A 182 21.00 -5.92 -5.52
N ALA A 183 19.98 -5.11 -5.63
CA ALA A 183 18.59 -5.49 -5.38
C ALA A 183 17.71 -5.05 -6.55
N LEU A 184 16.85 -5.93 -7.03
CA LEU A 184 15.89 -5.68 -8.09
C LEU A 184 14.48 -5.87 -7.55
N TYR A 185 13.75 -4.80 -7.37
CA TYR A 185 12.40 -4.84 -6.86
C TYR A 185 11.42 -5.46 -7.85
N PRO A 186 10.43 -6.24 -7.35
CA PRO A 186 9.43 -6.86 -8.22
C PRO A 186 8.47 -5.83 -8.81
N TRP A 187 7.94 -6.14 -9.99
CA TRP A 187 6.88 -5.36 -10.61
C TRP A 187 5.55 -5.52 -9.87
N ARG A 188 5.18 -6.75 -9.48
CA ARG A 188 3.95 -7.09 -8.74
C ARG A 188 4.27 -7.90 -7.50
N THR A 189 3.82 -7.47 -6.33
CA THR A 189 4.18 -8.13 -5.08
C THR A 189 3.20 -7.84 -3.94
N ILE A 190 3.28 -8.66 -2.87
CA ILE A 190 2.75 -8.36 -1.54
C ILE A 190 3.87 -8.46 -0.50
N ASN A 191 4.67 -9.52 -0.56
CA ASN A 191 5.71 -9.86 0.41
C ASN A 191 7.15 -9.55 -0.06
N GLY A 192 7.29 -8.81 -1.15
CA GLY A 192 8.59 -8.50 -1.76
C GLY A 192 9.05 -9.48 -2.83
N GLU A 193 8.39 -10.64 -2.98
CA GLU A 193 8.65 -11.58 -4.06
C GLU A 193 7.84 -11.21 -5.32
N GLU A 194 8.38 -11.53 -6.50
CA GLU A 194 7.67 -11.28 -7.76
C GLU A 194 6.50 -12.24 -7.95
N ALA A 195 5.31 -11.69 -8.08
CA ALA A 195 4.07 -12.44 -8.27
C ALA A 195 3.49 -12.33 -9.69
N SER A 196 4.18 -11.66 -10.62
CA SER A 196 3.72 -11.58 -12.01
C SER A 196 3.94 -12.91 -12.73
N THR A 197 2.89 -13.38 -13.40
CA THR A 197 2.97 -14.51 -14.33
C THR A 197 3.28 -14.08 -15.76
N TYR A 198 3.29 -12.77 -16.03
CA TYR A 198 3.57 -12.21 -17.35
C TYR A 198 5.07 -11.89 -17.48
N PHE A 199 5.77 -12.69 -18.28
CA PHE A 199 7.23 -12.70 -18.35
C PHE A 199 7.88 -11.32 -18.59
N PRO A 200 7.49 -10.49 -19.59
CA PRO A 200 8.16 -9.20 -19.80
C PRO A 200 8.05 -8.26 -18.60
N LEU A 201 6.91 -8.25 -17.92
CA LEU A 201 6.68 -7.39 -16.75
C LEU A 201 7.49 -7.87 -15.55
N GLY A 202 7.40 -9.15 -15.23
CA GLY A 202 8.12 -9.72 -14.09
C GLY A 202 9.66 -9.81 -14.25
N THR A 203 10.21 -9.69 -15.45
CA THR A 203 11.66 -9.91 -15.68
C THR A 203 12.39 -8.71 -16.27
N ALA A 204 11.73 -7.78 -16.97
CA ALA A 204 12.37 -6.75 -17.76
C ALA A 204 11.99 -5.31 -17.38
N GLN A 205 11.08 -5.09 -16.44
CA GLN A 205 10.72 -3.74 -15.96
C GLN A 205 11.70 -3.21 -14.91
N TYR A 206 12.91 -2.95 -15.31
CA TYR A 206 13.98 -2.44 -14.45
C TYR A 206 13.73 -1.01 -13.93
N HIS A 207 12.93 -0.22 -14.65
CA HIS A 207 12.61 1.15 -14.24
C HIS A 207 11.99 1.23 -12.84
N VAL A 208 11.32 0.17 -12.37
CA VAL A 208 10.77 0.08 -11.00
C VAL A 208 11.83 0.38 -9.93
N ASN A 209 13.09 -0.04 -10.16
CA ASN A 209 14.20 0.29 -9.26
C ASN A 209 14.49 1.81 -9.23
N ALA A 210 14.44 2.47 -10.39
CA ALA A 210 14.66 3.92 -10.47
C ALA A 210 13.50 4.69 -9.84
N ASP A 211 12.28 4.23 -10.05
CA ASP A 211 11.06 4.82 -9.49
C ASP A 211 11.07 4.78 -7.95
N ILE A 212 11.45 3.63 -7.39
CA ILE A 212 11.61 3.48 -5.94
C ILE A 212 12.73 4.38 -5.42
N ALA A 213 13.90 4.38 -6.06
CA ALA A 213 15.01 5.24 -5.65
C ALA A 213 14.65 6.73 -5.74
N TYR A 214 13.90 7.14 -6.77
CA TYR A 214 13.37 8.49 -6.90
C TYR A 214 12.43 8.86 -5.75
N ALA A 215 11.55 7.95 -5.34
CA ALA A 215 10.63 8.17 -4.23
C ALA A 215 11.37 8.38 -2.89
N PHE A 216 12.41 7.58 -2.60
CA PHE A 216 13.29 7.79 -1.44
C PHE A 216 13.96 9.16 -1.52
N LYS A 217 14.52 9.52 -2.69
CA LYS A 217 15.16 10.82 -2.88
C LYS A 217 14.18 11.97 -2.68
N LEU A 218 12.98 11.90 -3.25
CA LEU A 218 11.97 12.94 -3.10
C LEU A 218 11.58 13.14 -1.63
N TYR A 219 11.38 12.04 -0.89
CA TYR A 219 11.11 12.10 0.53
C TYR A 219 12.21 12.82 1.30
N LEU A 220 13.46 12.43 1.08
CA LEU A 220 14.63 13.02 1.75
C LEU A 220 14.82 14.51 1.38
N ASP A 221 14.63 14.87 0.13
CA ASP A 221 14.76 16.26 -0.33
C ASP A 221 13.72 17.18 0.33
N ILE A 222 12.52 16.68 0.59
CA ILE A 222 11.42 17.47 1.17
C ILE A 222 11.47 17.50 2.69
N THR A 223 11.80 16.37 3.32
CA THR A 223 11.76 16.25 4.79
C THR A 223 13.07 16.58 5.48
N GLY A 224 14.20 16.34 4.82
CA GLY A 224 15.51 16.44 5.44
C GLY A 224 15.74 15.39 6.52
N ASP A 225 15.12 14.22 6.43
CA ASP A 225 15.21 13.13 7.40
C ASP A 225 16.56 12.40 7.28
N ASP A 226 17.61 12.98 7.88
CA ASP A 226 18.96 12.42 7.85
C ASP A 226 19.08 11.09 8.62
N GLU A 227 18.24 10.86 9.62
CA GLU A 227 18.21 9.58 10.37
C GLU A 227 17.71 8.47 9.46
N PHE A 228 16.60 8.68 8.77
CA PHE A 228 16.07 7.74 7.76
C PHE A 228 17.05 7.49 6.62
N LEU A 229 17.77 8.55 6.19
CA LEU A 229 18.80 8.38 5.16
C LEU A 229 19.87 7.36 5.59
N VAL A 230 20.35 7.48 6.83
CA VAL A 230 21.48 6.66 7.33
C VAL A 230 21.04 5.24 7.66
N ASP A 231 19.86 5.10 8.27
CA ASP A 231 19.45 3.82 8.83
C ASP A 231 18.79 2.89 7.77
N GLU A 232 18.07 3.46 6.79
CA GLU A 232 17.31 2.66 5.82
C GLU A 232 17.56 3.06 4.35
N ALA A 233 17.41 4.34 4.00
CA ALA A 233 17.35 4.77 2.61
C ALA A 233 18.67 4.58 1.86
N ALA A 234 19.81 4.82 2.50
CA ALA A 234 21.13 4.67 1.86
C ALA A 234 21.36 3.25 1.37
N GLU A 235 20.92 2.25 2.13
CA GLU A 235 21.08 0.85 1.73
C GLU A 235 20.24 0.53 0.48
N VAL A 236 18.98 0.97 0.44
CA VAL A 236 18.11 0.81 -0.74
C VAL A 236 18.69 1.49 -1.97
N LEU A 237 19.15 2.74 -1.83
CA LEU A 237 19.73 3.52 -2.92
C LEU A 237 21.02 2.87 -3.47
N VAL A 238 21.88 2.36 -2.60
CA VAL A 238 23.12 1.68 -3.02
C VAL A 238 22.82 0.35 -3.70
N GLU A 239 21.92 -0.44 -3.16
CA GLU A 239 21.62 -1.76 -3.72
C GLU A 239 20.87 -1.66 -5.06
N THR A 240 19.96 -0.71 -5.22
CA THR A 240 19.33 -0.45 -6.52
C THR A 240 20.34 0.06 -7.56
N ALA A 241 21.25 0.96 -7.15
CA ALA A 241 22.31 1.46 -8.04
C ALA A 241 23.28 0.37 -8.51
N ARG A 242 23.55 -0.65 -7.69
CA ARG A 242 24.42 -1.78 -8.06
C ARG A 242 23.85 -2.60 -9.23
N VAL A 243 22.52 -2.80 -9.26
CA VAL A 243 21.86 -3.47 -10.40
C VAL A 243 22.01 -2.63 -11.67
N TRP A 244 21.85 -1.30 -11.60
CA TRP A 244 22.06 -0.43 -12.75
C TRP A 244 23.48 -0.49 -13.31
N ALA A 245 24.47 -0.62 -12.44
CA ALA A 245 25.87 -0.79 -12.87
C ALA A 245 26.13 -2.15 -13.54
N ASP A 246 25.32 -3.16 -13.26
CA ASP A 246 25.46 -4.54 -13.78
C ASP A 246 24.63 -4.77 -15.05
N VAL A 247 23.44 -4.19 -15.16
CA VAL A 247 22.53 -4.41 -16.30
C VAL A 247 22.99 -3.69 -17.58
N GLY A 248 23.68 -2.55 -17.43
CA GLY A 248 24.13 -1.75 -18.58
C GLY A 248 25.52 -2.16 -19.05
N CYS A 249 25.82 -1.85 -20.29
CA CYS A 249 27.12 -2.11 -20.90
C CYS A 249 27.57 -0.95 -21.81
N PHE A 250 28.86 -0.82 -22.00
CA PHE A 250 29.41 0.06 -23.03
C PHE A 250 29.39 -0.66 -24.39
N ALA A 251 28.59 -0.17 -25.33
CA ALA A 251 28.39 -0.81 -26.63
C ALA A 251 29.29 -0.20 -27.71
N GLU A 252 30.24 -0.97 -28.21
CA GLU A 252 31.16 -0.53 -29.29
C GLU A 252 30.40 -0.08 -30.53
N CYS A 253 29.33 -0.77 -30.91
CA CYS A 253 28.45 -0.46 -32.03
C CYS A 253 27.64 0.87 -31.85
N LYS A 254 27.68 1.46 -30.67
CA LYS A 254 27.02 2.71 -30.29
C LYS A 254 28.05 3.78 -29.86
N ASP A 255 29.18 3.85 -30.49
CA ASP A 255 30.27 4.80 -30.16
C ASP A 255 30.77 4.68 -28.71
N ASN A 256 30.77 3.47 -28.18
CA ASN A 256 31.13 3.15 -26.80
C ASN A 256 30.28 3.90 -25.74
N LYS A 257 29.02 4.14 -26.03
CA LYS A 257 28.06 4.72 -25.08
C LYS A 257 27.55 3.66 -24.16
N TYR A 258 27.23 4.06 -22.92
CA TYR A 258 26.54 3.19 -21.96
C TYR A 258 25.12 2.92 -22.43
N CYS A 259 24.74 1.66 -22.53
CA CYS A 259 23.46 1.21 -23.03
C CYS A 259 22.79 0.29 -22.02
N ILE A 260 21.49 0.42 -21.86
CA ILE A 260 20.63 -0.50 -21.11
C ILE A 260 19.80 -1.26 -22.13
N CYS A 261 20.03 -2.55 -22.26
CA CYS A 261 19.43 -3.42 -23.28
C CYS A 261 18.40 -4.36 -22.69
N ALA A 262 17.48 -4.81 -23.53
CA ALA A 262 16.50 -5.84 -23.21
C ALA A 262 15.59 -5.50 -22.02
N VAL A 263 15.08 -4.28 -21.95
CA VAL A 263 14.18 -3.81 -20.90
C VAL A 263 12.78 -3.51 -21.43
N THR A 264 11.80 -3.59 -20.54
CA THR A 264 10.43 -3.09 -20.77
C THR A 264 10.25 -1.79 -20.01
N GLY A 265 9.81 -0.73 -20.67
CA GLY A 265 9.47 0.53 -20.02
C GLY A 265 8.04 0.55 -19.45
N PRO A 266 7.55 1.70 -19.00
CA PRO A 266 6.18 1.86 -18.49
C PRO A 266 5.11 1.55 -19.56
N ASP A 267 5.44 1.71 -20.84
CA ASP A 267 4.62 1.23 -21.96
C ASP A 267 4.84 -0.27 -22.14
N GLU A 268 3.96 -1.06 -21.58
CA GLU A 268 4.03 -2.52 -21.51
C GLU A 268 3.81 -3.20 -22.86
N TYR A 269 3.35 -2.47 -23.90
CA TYR A 269 3.20 -2.96 -25.26
C TYR A 269 4.53 -3.06 -26.00
N ASN A 270 5.56 -2.31 -25.56
CA ASN A 270 6.91 -2.35 -26.12
C ASN A 270 7.81 -3.24 -25.24
N ALA A 271 7.51 -4.52 -25.20
CA ALA A 271 8.29 -5.49 -24.45
C ALA A 271 9.67 -5.71 -25.07
N ILE A 272 10.72 -5.67 -24.24
CA ILE A 272 12.10 -6.00 -24.56
C ILE A 272 12.68 -5.07 -25.68
N VAL A 273 13.00 -3.85 -25.27
CA VAL A 273 13.65 -2.83 -26.12
C VAL A 273 15.00 -2.42 -25.55
N ASP A 274 15.87 -1.88 -26.40
CA ASP A 274 17.15 -1.34 -25.99
C ASP A 274 17.05 0.18 -25.80
N ASN A 275 17.67 0.68 -24.75
CA ASN A 275 17.71 2.11 -24.43
C ASN A 275 16.32 2.74 -24.40
N ASN A 276 15.43 2.14 -23.63
CA ASN A 276 14.11 2.72 -23.37
C ASN A 276 14.27 4.12 -22.77
N PHE A 277 13.59 5.09 -23.34
CA PHE A 277 13.75 6.51 -22.95
C PHE A 277 13.42 6.78 -21.49
N TYR A 278 12.40 6.12 -20.94
CA TYR A 278 12.01 6.29 -19.54
C TYR A 278 13.03 5.61 -18.60
N THR A 279 13.48 4.41 -18.95
CA THR A 279 14.42 3.62 -18.14
C THR A 279 15.82 4.24 -18.08
N ASN A 280 16.27 4.92 -19.16
CA ASN A 280 17.58 5.58 -19.25
C ASN A 280 17.56 6.98 -18.62
#